data_68bbec35dd60df6b4c7f2641333574ce
#
_entry.id   68bbec35dd60df6b4c7f2641333574ce
#
_cell.length_a   1.000
_cell.length_b   1.000
_cell.length_c   1.000
_cell.angle_alpha   90.00
_cell.angle_beta   90.00
_cell.angle_gamma   90.00
#
_symmetry.space_group_name_H-M   'P 1'
#
loop_
_entity.id
_entity.type
_entity.pdbx_description
1 polymer ?
#
loop_
_entity_poly.entity_id
_entity_poly.type
_entity_poly.pdbx_seq_one_letter_code
_entity_poly.pdbx_strand_id
1 'polypeptide(L)'
;MQLLPASLRVLIKILLSIVLLCVVLVAGFAAWLYFYTSDLPPASTLAVFLVDGGAVSAKTTICGQSLWVVAIPGGNVPKLRLAMLAAEGDFDPRSFLGRYFDGSDHTAKYGHYSEQLARQMTCGSSGGHLKRSLTEIRTAIQLERHFTNAQLLDIYMNRAYFQPGIYGVEEAAQRYFGKPVEELSIAEAALLAGLITHPAYYSPIQYPDRAMARRNDVIDAMLQRGSIKPAEATAAKLAPLGIAPQ
;
A
#
# COMPACT_ATOMS: atom_id res chain seq x y z
N MET A 1 -35.48 -6.91 41.31
CA MET A 1 -36.28 -6.22 40.28
C MET A 1 -37.76 -5.95 40.67
N GLN A 2 -38.24 -6.50 41.80
CA GLN A 2 -39.64 -6.33 42.27
C GLN A 2 -39.93 -5.02 43.02
N LEU A 3 -38.90 -4.24 43.41
CA LEU A 3 -39.04 -3.00 44.21
C LEU A 3 -39.19 -1.71 43.40
N LEU A 4 -39.19 -1.78 42.06
CA LEU A 4 -39.31 -0.60 41.19
C LEU A 4 -40.80 -0.34 40.84
N PRO A 5 -41.24 0.93 40.78
CA PRO A 5 -42.60 1.28 40.40
C PRO A 5 -42.93 0.74 38.99
N ALA A 6 -44.20 0.38 38.78
CA ALA A 6 -44.63 -0.25 37.51
C ALA A 6 -44.28 0.54 36.25
N SER A 7 -44.39 1.87 36.31
CA SER A 7 -44.01 2.79 35.25
C SER A 7 -42.53 2.68 34.88
N LEU A 8 -41.64 2.60 35.85
CA LEU A 8 -40.19 2.50 35.64
C LEU A 8 -39.81 1.14 35.05
N ARG A 9 -40.49 0.05 35.46
CA ARG A 9 -40.30 -1.29 34.86
C ARG A 9 -40.71 -1.32 33.37
N VAL A 10 -41.79 -0.66 33.00
CA VAL A 10 -42.21 -0.54 31.59
C VAL A 10 -41.19 0.27 30.79
N LEU A 11 -40.70 1.37 31.34
CA LEU A 11 -39.69 2.22 30.69
C LEU A 11 -38.37 1.48 30.43
N ILE A 12 -37.90 0.71 31.44
CA ILE A 12 -36.70 -0.14 31.32
C ILE A 12 -36.88 -1.21 30.23
N LYS A 13 -38.07 -1.87 30.21
CA LYS A 13 -38.34 -2.87 29.14
C LYS A 13 -38.34 -2.25 27.76
N ILE A 14 -38.93 -1.08 27.57
CA ILE A 14 -38.95 -0.36 26.30
C ILE A 14 -37.49 0.02 25.89
N LEU A 15 -36.70 0.56 26.82
CA LEU A 15 -35.32 0.91 26.59
C LEU A 15 -34.48 -0.32 26.15
N LEU A 16 -34.62 -1.43 26.90
CA LEU A 16 -33.93 -2.69 26.59
C LEU A 16 -34.36 -3.23 25.21
N SER A 17 -35.65 -3.13 24.86
CA SER A 17 -36.12 -3.55 23.54
C SER A 17 -35.57 -2.68 22.42
N ILE A 18 -35.43 -1.36 22.61
CA ILE A 18 -34.82 -0.45 21.65
C ILE A 18 -33.33 -0.78 21.49
N VAL A 19 -32.61 -0.97 22.58
CA VAL A 19 -31.19 -1.36 22.53
C VAL A 19 -30.99 -2.68 21.80
N LEU A 20 -31.83 -3.69 22.11
CA LEU A 20 -31.78 -4.99 21.43
C LEU A 20 -32.06 -4.84 19.92
N LEU A 21 -33.06 -4.05 19.55
CA LEU A 21 -33.37 -3.76 18.16
C LEU A 21 -32.20 -3.08 17.45
N CYS A 22 -31.58 -2.09 18.07
CA CYS A 22 -30.39 -1.44 17.52
C CYS A 22 -29.23 -2.44 17.34
N VAL A 23 -28.98 -3.32 18.30
CA VAL A 23 -27.94 -4.35 18.19
C VAL A 23 -28.24 -5.31 17.02
N VAL A 24 -29.50 -5.76 16.89
CA VAL A 24 -29.90 -6.66 15.79
C VAL A 24 -29.75 -5.96 14.44
N LEU A 25 -30.15 -4.69 14.34
CA LEU A 25 -29.99 -3.90 13.09
C LEU A 25 -28.52 -3.70 12.73
N VAL A 26 -27.66 -3.38 13.69
CA VAL A 26 -26.23 -3.23 13.48
C VAL A 26 -25.59 -4.56 13.07
N ALA A 27 -25.94 -5.66 13.76
CA ALA A 27 -25.44 -6.99 13.40
C ALA A 27 -25.92 -7.44 12.02
N GLY A 28 -27.21 -7.21 11.71
CA GLY A 28 -27.77 -7.50 10.38
C GLY A 28 -27.13 -6.68 9.28
N PHE A 29 -26.87 -5.40 9.51
CA PHE A 29 -26.16 -4.52 8.58
C PHE A 29 -24.70 -4.97 8.39
N ALA A 30 -24.01 -5.32 9.47
CA ALA A 30 -22.63 -5.82 9.39
C ALA A 30 -22.55 -7.16 8.62
N ALA A 31 -23.50 -8.07 8.85
CA ALA A 31 -23.60 -9.32 8.12
C ALA A 31 -23.91 -9.07 6.63
N TRP A 32 -24.86 -8.19 6.32
CA TRP A 32 -25.18 -7.81 4.95
C TRP A 32 -23.97 -7.19 4.26
N LEU A 33 -23.27 -6.30 4.93
CA LEU A 33 -22.04 -5.67 4.43
C LEU A 33 -20.96 -6.71 4.14
N TYR A 34 -20.79 -7.67 5.05
CA TYR A 34 -19.86 -8.80 4.87
C TYR A 34 -20.19 -9.62 3.63
N PHE A 35 -21.45 -10.03 3.46
CA PHE A 35 -21.87 -10.81 2.29
C PHE A 35 -21.87 -9.98 1.01
N TYR A 36 -22.25 -8.71 1.09
CA TYR A 36 -22.25 -7.81 -0.09
C TYR A 36 -20.84 -7.57 -0.66
N THR A 37 -19.81 -7.68 0.18
CA THR A 37 -18.41 -7.53 -0.21
C THR A 37 -17.68 -8.88 -0.34
N SER A 38 -18.41 -10.01 -0.38
CA SER A 38 -17.82 -11.36 -0.34
C SER A 38 -17.10 -11.80 -1.61
N ASP A 39 -17.24 -11.07 -2.72
CA ASP A 39 -16.57 -11.36 -4.01
C ASP A 39 -15.06 -11.06 -4.01
N LEU A 40 -14.45 -10.88 -2.83
CA LEU A 40 -13.02 -10.66 -2.72
C LEU A 40 -12.24 -11.96 -2.92
N PRO A 41 -11.12 -11.90 -3.65
CA PRO A 41 -10.24 -13.05 -3.76
C PRO A 41 -9.81 -13.50 -2.35
N PRO A 42 -9.77 -14.81 -2.10
CA PRO A 42 -9.36 -15.31 -0.79
C PRO A 42 -7.93 -14.85 -0.47
N ALA A 43 -7.62 -14.66 0.81
CA ALA A 43 -6.29 -14.24 1.27
C ALA A 43 -5.16 -15.17 0.76
N SER A 44 -5.49 -16.43 0.46
CA SER A 44 -4.56 -17.40 -0.17
C SER A 44 -4.08 -16.97 -1.56
N THR A 45 -4.88 -16.21 -2.32
CA THR A 45 -4.43 -15.63 -3.60
C THR A 45 -3.42 -14.49 -3.39
N LEU A 46 -3.42 -13.88 -2.21
CA LEU A 46 -2.46 -12.85 -1.82
C LEU A 46 -1.12 -13.47 -1.37
N ALA A 47 -1.16 -14.68 -0.82
CA ALA A 47 0.03 -15.42 -0.41
C ALA A 47 0.98 -15.74 -1.58
N VAL A 48 0.49 -15.74 -2.82
CA VAL A 48 1.32 -15.89 -4.03
C VAL A 48 2.35 -14.73 -4.14
N PHE A 49 2.13 -13.61 -3.48
CA PHE A 49 3.06 -12.47 -3.47
C PHE A 49 4.18 -12.59 -2.43
N LEU A 50 4.08 -13.58 -1.54
CA LEU A 50 5.06 -13.84 -0.49
C LEU A 50 5.74 -15.18 -0.79
N VAL A 51 6.75 -15.16 -1.60
CA VAL A 51 7.57 -16.36 -1.80
C VAL A 51 8.85 -16.20 -1.01
N ASP A 52 9.00 -17.06 0.00
CA ASP A 52 10.24 -17.20 0.74
C ASP A 52 11.37 -17.67 -0.21
N GLY A 53 12.31 -16.78 -0.48
CA GLY A 53 13.67 -17.13 -0.88
C GLY A 53 13.92 -17.70 -2.29
N GLY A 54 12.95 -17.68 -3.19
CA GLY A 54 13.14 -18.17 -4.55
C GLY A 54 12.52 -17.25 -5.61
N ALA A 55 13.20 -17.08 -6.74
CA ALA A 55 12.67 -16.36 -7.89
C ALA A 55 11.45 -17.11 -8.46
N VAL A 56 10.28 -16.85 -7.92
CA VAL A 56 9.03 -17.37 -8.48
C VAL A 56 8.36 -16.25 -9.26
N SER A 57 8.49 -16.34 -10.58
CA SER A 57 7.66 -15.58 -11.49
C SER A 57 6.27 -16.23 -11.51
N ALA A 58 5.37 -15.75 -10.67
CA ALA A 58 3.97 -16.15 -10.74
C ALA A 58 3.21 -15.17 -11.62
N LYS A 59 2.62 -15.68 -12.71
CA LYS A 59 1.68 -14.91 -13.52
C LYS A 59 0.33 -14.93 -12.81
N THR A 60 -0.09 -13.81 -12.28
CA THR A 60 -1.43 -13.66 -11.71
C THR A 60 -2.23 -12.66 -12.53
N THR A 61 -3.53 -12.88 -12.64
CA THR A 61 -4.44 -11.96 -13.32
C THR A 61 -5.22 -11.19 -12.27
N ILE A 62 -4.97 -9.89 -12.19
CA ILE A 62 -5.72 -8.99 -11.33
C ILE A 62 -6.34 -7.93 -12.21
N CYS A 63 -7.66 -7.76 -12.09
CA CYS A 63 -8.42 -6.82 -12.91
C CYS A 63 -8.26 -7.02 -14.43
N GLY A 64 -8.17 -8.28 -14.88
CA GLY A 64 -8.00 -8.60 -16.29
C GLY A 64 -6.60 -8.35 -16.86
N GLN A 65 -5.69 -7.82 -16.06
CA GLN A 65 -4.28 -7.66 -16.43
C GLN A 65 -3.46 -8.83 -15.90
N SER A 66 -2.74 -9.49 -16.79
CA SER A 66 -1.73 -10.48 -16.40
C SER A 66 -0.52 -9.75 -15.85
N LEU A 67 -0.29 -9.88 -14.55
CA LEU A 67 0.85 -9.32 -13.86
C LEU A 67 1.86 -10.43 -13.58
N TRP A 68 3.11 -10.20 -13.95
CA TRP A 68 4.22 -11.00 -13.46
C TRP A 68 4.59 -10.49 -12.07
N VAL A 69 4.48 -11.34 -11.08
CA VAL A 69 5.00 -11.05 -9.75
C VAL A 69 6.36 -11.71 -9.67
N VAL A 70 7.38 -10.90 -9.80
CA VAL A 70 8.74 -11.32 -9.50
C VAL A 70 8.93 -11.05 -8.01
N ALA A 71 9.08 -12.10 -7.21
CA ALA A 71 9.43 -11.93 -5.82
C ALA A 71 10.79 -11.21 -5.75
N ILE A 72 10.89 -10.16 -4.95
CA ILE A 72 12.20 -9.57 -4.63
C ILE A 72 12.96 -10.66 -3.87
N PRO A 73 14.07 -11.22 -4.42
CA PRO A 73 14.78 -12.31 -3.80
C PRO A 73 15.19 -11.91 -2.37
N GLY A 74 14.74 -12.68 -1.38
CA GLY A 74 15.21 -12.57 0.00
C GLY A 74 14.93 -11.27 0.74
N GLY A 75 14.15 -10.34 0.18
CA GLY A 75 13.80 -9.08 0.87
C GLY A 75 15.00 -8.17 1.19
N ASN A 76 16.17 -8.44 0.65
CA ASN A 76 17.39 -7.70 0.98
C ASN A 76 17.66 -6.54 0.02
N VAL A 77 16.74 -5.57 -0.01
CA VAL A 77 16.88 -4.31 -0.77
C VAL A 77 16.86 -3.10 0.17
N PRO A 78 17.82 -3.01 1.12
CA PRO A 78 17.75 -2.03 2.19
C PRO A 78 17.70 -0.59 1.66
N LYS A 79 18.47 -0.27 0.61
CA LYS A 79 18.51 1.08 0.03
C LYS A 79 17.17 1.47 -0.55
N LEU A 80 16.52 0.57 -1.30
CA LEU A 80 15.22 0.83 -1.89
C LEU A 80 14.12 0.94 -0.82
N ARG A 81 14.11 0.07 0.20
CA ARG A 81 13.18 0.18 1.32
C ARG A 81 13.32 1.51 2.06
N LEU A 82 14.54 1.93 2.36
CA LEU A 82 14.80 3.23 2.99
C LEU A 82 14.34 4.39 2.11
N ALA A 83 14.58 4.31 0.80
CA ALA A 83 14.12 5.30 -0.16
C ALA A 83 12.59 5.35 -0.25
N MET A 84 11.92 4.19 -0.25
CA MET A 84 10.45 4.10 -0.24
C MET A 84 9.83 4.72 1.02
N LEU A 85 10.36 4.38 2.18
CA LEU A 85 9.91 4.98 3.45
C LEU A 85 10.16 6.49 3.49
N ALA A 86 11.22 6.97 2.86
CA ALA A 86 11.51 8.39 2.76
C ALA A 86 10.58 9.11 1.76
N ALA A 87 10.23 8.46 0.65
CA ALA A 87 9.40 9.02 -0.41
C ALA A 87 7.91 9.12 -0.03
N GLU A 88 7.41 8.07 0.63
CA GLU A 88 5.99 7.88 0.96
C GLU A 88 5.64 8.25 2.40
N GLY A 89 6.63 8.43 3.27
CA GLY A 89 6.45 8.65 4.70
C GLY A 89 6.65 7.38 5.53
N ASP A 90 6.69 7.55 6.86
CA ASP A 90 6.78 6.43 7.78
C ASP A 90 5.50 5.60 7.76
N PHE A 91 5.67 4.33 8.04
CA PHE A 91 4.54 3.45 8.27
C PHE A 91 3.80 3.90 9.54
N ASP A 92 2.51 4.19 9.42
CA ASP A 92 1.68 4.43 10.60
C ASP A 92 1.42 3.09 11.31
N PRO A 93 1.89 2.90 12.56
CA PRO A 93 1.70 1.64 13.28
C PRO A 93 0.24 1.37 13.65
N ARG A 94 -0.63 2.36 13.52
CA ARG A 94 -2.07 2.20 13.76
C ARG A 94 -2.69 1.36 12.66
N SER A 95 -3.63 0.50 13.03
CA SER A 95 -4.42 -0.22 12.05
C SER A 95 -5.25 0.73 11.18
N PHE A 96 -5.69 0.28 10.02
CA PHE A 96 -6.62 1.01 9.16
C PHE A 96 -7.82 1.56 9.96
N LEU A 97 -8.42 0.73 10.80
CA LEU A 97 -9.55 1.15 11.64
C LEU A 97 -9.16 2.23 12.65
N GLY A 98 -7.98 2.13 13.27
CA GLY A 98 -7.49 3.15 14.20
C GLY A 98 -7.34 4.50 13.53
N ARG A 99 -6.78 4.55 12.32
CA ARG A 99 -6.65 5.78 11.52
C ARG A 99 -8.01 6.37 11.12
N TYR A 100 -8.96 5.50 10.74
CA TYR A 100 -10.29 5.91 10.29
C TYR A 100 -11.11 6.57 11.40
N PHE A 101 -10.98 6.10 12.64
CA PHE A 101 -11.78 6.60 13.76
C PHE A 101 -11.15 7.75 14.55
N ASP A 102 -9.86 8.00 14.45
CA ASP A 102 -9.21 9.07 15.20
C ASP A 102 -9.29 10.45 14.52
N GLY A 103 -9.91 10.52 13.34
CA GLY A 103 -10.06 11.77 12.59
C GLY A 103 -8.74 12.34 12.06
N SER A 104 -7.67 11.55 12.06
CA SER A 104 -6.40 11.97 11.47
C SER A 104 -6.59 12.24 9.98
N ASP A 105 -5.93 13.28 9.50
CA ASP A 105 -5.98 13.69 8.11
C ASP A 105 -5.54 12.53 7.21
N HIS A 106 -6.48 11.99 6.43
CA HIS A 106 -6.23 10.92 5.46
C HIS A 106 -5.29 11.35 4.32
N THR A 107 -4.94 12.64 4.26
CA THR A 107 -3.92 13.19 3.36
C THR A 107 -2.51 13.13 3.96
N ALA A 108 -2.37 12.68 5.21
CA ALA A 108 -1.08 12.60 5.88
C ALA A 108 -0.13 11.69 5.09
N LYS A 109 1.12 12.14 4.97
CA LYS A 109 2.26 11.54 4.26
C LYS A 109 2.70 10.14 4.77
N TYR A 110 1.80 9.35 5.33
CA TYR A 110 2.14 8.04 5.88
C TYR A 110 1.79 6.96 4.88
N GLY A 111 2.73 6.06 4.64
CA GLY A 111 2.56 4.97 3.67
C GLY A 111 1.38 4.08 4.00
N HIS A 112 0.24 4.33 3.37
CA HIS A 112 -0.97 3.52 3.47
C HIS A 112 -0.90 2.37 2.46
N TYR A 113 0.13 1.51 2.55
CA TYR A 113 0.33 0.44 1.58
C TYR A 113 -0.87 -0.50 1.48
N SER A 114 -1.52 -0.81 2.60
CA SER A 114 -2.74 -1.61 2.63
C SER A 114 -3.88 -0.98 1.82
N GLU A 115 -4.08 0.34 1.94
CA GLU A 115 -5.11 1.07 1.21
C GLU A 115 -4.78 1.18 -0.29
N GLN A 116 -3.53 1.51 -0.62
CA GLN A 116 -3.08 1.59 -2.01
C GLN A 116 -3.16 0.23 -2.70
N LEU A 117 -2.74 -0.84 -2.02
CA LEU A 117 -2.89 -2.21 -2.50
C LEU A 117 -4.36 -2.58 -2.65
N ALA A 118 -5.21 -2.26 -1.67
CA ALA A 118 -6.63 -2.52 -1.74
C ALA A 118 -7.28 -1.85 -2.97
N ARG A 119 -6.97 -0.57 -3.23
CA ARG A 119 -7.43 0.14 -4.43
C ARG A 119 -6.97 -0.52 -5.72
N GLN A 120 -5.70 -0.94 -5.78
CA GLN A 120 -5.17 -1.64 -6.96
C GLN A 120 -5.81 -3.01 -7.17
N MET A 121 -6.23 -3.68 -6.09
CA MET A 121 -6.83 -5.02 -6.15
C MET A 121 -8.34 -5.00 -6.43
N THR A 122 -9.01 -3.91 -6.11
CA THR A 122 -10.45 -3.75 -6.29
C THR A 122 -10.83 -3.04 -7.60
N CYS A 123 -9.85 -2.76 -8.47
CA CYS A 123 -10.10 -2.19 -9.78
C CYS A 123 -11.01 -3.11 -10.59
N GLY A 124 -12.08 -2.57 -11.12
CA GLY A 124 -13.06 -3.34 -11.93
C GLY A 124 -14.17 -4.03 -11.13
N SER A 125 -14.27 -3.82 -9.81
CA SER A 125 -15.47 -4.27 -9.09
C SER A 125 -16.70 -3.59 -9.69
N SER A 126 -17.54 -4.37 -10.35
CA SER A 126 -18.82 -3.91 -10.89
C SER A 126 -19.73 -3.55 -9.73
N GLY A 127 -20.00 -2.27 -9.53
CA GLY A 127 -20.85 -1.79 -8.46
C GLY A 127 -20.72 -0.29 -8.27
N GLY A 128 -21.71 0.34 -7.66
CA GLY A 128 -21.69 1.77 -7.34
C GLY A 128 -20.55 2.14 -6.41
N HIS A 129 -20.28 3.43 -6.30
CA HIS A 129 -19.17 4.01 -5.52
C HIS A 129 -19.08 3.45 -4.08
N LEU A 130 -20.23 3.22 -3.43
CA LEU A 130 -20.31 2.67 -2.09
C LEU A 130 -19.77 1.23 -2.00
N LYS A 131 -20.18 0.35 -2.93
CA LYS A 131 -19.69 -1.05 -2.96
C LYS A 131 -18.17 -1.07 -3.11
N ARG A 132 -17.64 -0.26 -4.00
CA ARG A 132 -16.20 -0.15 -4.23
C ARG A 132 -15.47 0.30 -2.96
N SER A 133 -15.91 1.38 -2.31
CA SER A 133 -15.28 1.89 -1.08
C SER A 133 -15.31 0.86 0.05
N LEU A 134 -16.43 0.17 0.23
CA LEU A 134 -16.56 -0.89 1.24
C LEU A 134 -15.64 -2.08 0.96
N THR A 135 -15.50 -2.44 -0.33
CA THR A 135 -14.60 -3.50 -0.76
C THR A 135 -13.13 -3.12 -0.51
N GLU A 136 -12.75 -1.86 -0.82
CA GLU A 136 -11.41 -1.33 -0.54
C GLU A 136 -11.09 -1.37 0.96
N ILE A 137 -11.99 -0.88 1.80
CA ILE A 137 -11.85 -0.90 3.28
C ILE A 137 -11.67 -2.33 3.79
N ARG A 138 -12.53 -3.25 3.37
CA ARG A 138 -12.43 -4.65 3.79
C ARG A 138 -11.12 -5.29 3.34
N THR A 139 -10.70 -5.05 2.10
CA THR A 139 -9.43 -5.57 1.57
C THR A 139 -8.24 -5.03 2.35
N ALA A 140 -8.21 -3.73 2.68
CA ALA A 140 -7.16 -3.15 3.49
C ALA A 140 -7.07 -3.78 4.89
N ILE A 141 -8.21 -3.99 5.56
CA ILE A 141 -8.27 -4.68 6.85
C ILE A 141 -7.75 -6.12 6.75
N GLN A 142 -8.11 -6.85 5.70
CA GLN A 142 -7.63 -8.22 5.50
C GLN A 142 -6.12 -8.25 5.24
N LEU A 143 -5.60 -7.33 4.44
CA LEU A 143 -4.17 -7.20 4.21
C LEU A 143 -3.41 -6.97 5.53
N GLU A 144 -3.86 -6.05 6.37
CA GLU A 144 -3.23 -5.77 7.67
C GLU A 144 -3.31 -6.93 8.66
N ARG A 145 -4.33 -7.80 8.55
CA ARG A 145 -4.45 -8.99 9.41
C ARG A 145 -3.53 -10.14 9.01
N HIS A 146 -3.22 -10.24 7.73
CA HIS A 146 -2.47 -11.38 7.18
C HIS A 146 -1.00 -11.06 6.91
N PHE A 147 -0.64 -9.80 6.76
CA PHE A 147 0.71 -9.38 6.38
C PHE A 147 1.28 -8.36 7.34
N THR A 148 2.56 -8.48 7.62
CA THR A 148 3.32 -7.44 8.33
C THR A 148 3.53 -6.23 7.41
N ASN A 149 3.86 -5.10 8.01
CA ASN A 149 4.14 -3.86 7.29
C ASN A 149 5.29 -4.00 6.27
N ALA A 150 6.31 -4.76 6.64
CA ALA A 150 7.42 -5.06 5.74
C ALA A 150 6.96 -5.86 4.51
N GLN A 151 6.09 -6.84 4.72
CA GLN A 151 5.51 -7.64 3.65
C GLN A 151 4.57 -6.81 2.77
N LEU A 152 3.77 -5.91 3.35
CA LEU A 152 2.93 -4.99 2.58
C LEU A 152 3.75 -4.06 1.71
N LEU A 153 4.88 -3.56 2.22
CA LEU A 153 5.82 -2.75 1.43
C LEU A 153 6.42 -3.57 0.28
N ASP A 154 6.80 -4.82 0.52
CA ASP A 154 7.34 -5.70 -0.53
C ASP A 154 6.29 -5.98 -1.62
N ILE A 155 5.06 -6.29 -1.22
CA ILE A 155 3.95 -6.48 -2.16
C ILE A 155 3.72 -5.18 -2.97
N TYR A 156 3.74 -4.02 -2.31
CA TYR A 156 3.56 -2.73 -2.96
C TYR A 156 4.66 -2.45 -3.98
N MET A 157 5.92 -2.64 -3.62
CA MET A 157 7.06 -2.47 -4.53
C MET A 157 6.99 -3.39 -5.74
N ASN A 158 6.58 -4.66 -5.53
CA ASN A 158 6.44 -5.64 -6.61
C ASN A 158 5.28 -5.33 -7.58
N ARG A 159 4.34 -4.50 -7.18
CA ARG A 159 3.17 -4.12 -7.98
C ARG A 159 3.21 -2.69 -8.51
N ALA A 160 4.20 -1.92 -8.09
CA ALA A 160 4.31 -0.53 -8.48
C ALA A 160 4.31 -0.38 -10.01
N TYR A 161 3.47 0.52 -10.51
CA TYR A 161 3.44 0.88 -11.92
C TYR A 161 4.47 1.97 -12.20
N PHE A 162 5.28 1.81 -13.21
CA PHE A 162 6.27 2.81 -13.64
C PHE A 162 5.94 3.40 -15.01
N GLN A 163 5.55 2.55 -15.96
CA GLN A 163 5.09 2.96 -17.31
C GLN A 163 4.39 1.77 -17.98
N PRO A 164 3.75 1.96 -19.15
CA PRO A 164 3.14 0.83 -19.87
C PRO A 164 4.12 -0.32 -20.07
N GLY A 165 3.75 -1.49 -19.56
CA GLY A 165 4.56 -2.72 -19.64
C GLY A 165 5.61 -2.87 -18.54
N ILE A 166 5.81 -1.89 -17.64
CA ILE A 166 6.77 -1.99 -16.52
C ILE A 166 6.03 -1.95 -15.19
N TYR A 167 5.99 -3.08 -14.52
CA TYR A 167 5.39 -3.27 -13.20
C TYR A 167 6.38 -3.94 -12.26
N GLY A 168 6.46 -3.42 -11.05
CA GLY A 168 7.39 -3.88 -10.03
C GLY A 168 8.78 -3.27 -10.16
N VAL A 169 9.44 -3.18 -9.01
CA VAL A 169 10.74 -2.51 -8.89
C VAL A 169 11.87 -3.28 -9.56
N GLU A 170 11.77 -4.61 -9.65
CA GLU A 170 12.79 -5.43 -10.32
C GLU A 170 12.78 -5.17 -11.83
N GLU A 171 11.60 -5.22 -12.46
CA GLU A 171 11.47 -4.91 -13.88
C GLU A 171 11.90 -3.46 -14.18
N ALA A 172 11.54 -2.52 -13.28
CA ALA A 172 11.95 -1.14 -13.40
C ALA A 172 13.47 -0.97 -13.27
N ALA A 173 14.12 -1.67 -12.35
CA ALA A 173 15.58 -1.63 -12.19
C ALA A 173 16.30 -2.16 -13.43
N GLN A 174 15.85 -3.29 -13.96
CA GLN A 174 16.37 -3.85 -15.21
C GLN A 174 16.18 -2.89 -16.40
N ARG A 175 14.97 -2.33 -16.51
CA ARG A 175 14.64 -1.48 -17.65
C ARG A 175 15.34 -0.12 -17.63
N TYR A 176 15.39 0.53 -16.46
CA TYR A 176 16.00 1.86 -16.35
C TYR A 176 17.51 1.81 -16.18
N PHE A 177 18.07 0.78 -15.52
CA PHE A 177 19.48 0.76 -15.14
C PHE A 177 20.25 -0.47 -15.67
N GLY A 178 19.57 -1.47 -16.23
CA GLY A 178 20.20 -2.69 -16.75
C GLY A 178 20.79 -3.59 -15.67
N LYS A 179 20.30 -3.53 -14.43
CA LYS A 179 20.81 -4.31 -13.30
C LYS A 179 19.71 -4.70 -12.32
N PRO A 180 19.94 -5.73 -11.49
CA PRO A 180 18.98 -6.17 -10.49
C PRO A 180 18.81 -5.11 -9.39
N VAL A 181 17.66 -5.16 -8.70
CA VAL A 181 17.27 -4.18 -7.69
C VAL A 181 18.23 -4.12 -6.49
N GLU A 182 18.90 -5.23 -6.15
CA GLU A 182 19.89 -5.31 -5.06
C GLU A 182 21.15 -4.49 -5.33
N GLU A 183 21.49 -4.30 -6.59
CA GLU A 183 22.70 -3.58 -7.03
C GLU A 183 22.48 -2.07 -7.18
N LEU A 184 21.25 -1.59 -6.95
CA LEU A 184 20.95 -0.17 -7.08
C LEU A 184 21.81 0.68 -6.12
N SER A 185 22.32 1.77 -6.62
CA SER A 185 22.90 2.84 -5.80
C SER A 185 21.80 3.58 -5.02
N ILE A 186 22.20 4.42 -4.06
CA ILE A 186 21.27 5.28 -3.32
C ILE A 186 20.51 6.21 -4.29
N ALA A 187 21.20 6.77 -5.28
CA ALA A 187 20.59 7.67 -6.28
C ALA A 187 19.51 6.96 -7.12
N GLU A 188 19.79 5.75 -7.58
CA GLU A 188 18.86 4.96 -8.39
C GLU A 188 17.68 4.45 -7.56
N ALA A 189 17.93 3.98 -6.35
CA ALA A 189 16.87 3.58 -5.42
C ALA A 189 15.94 4.77 -5.08
N ALA A 190 16.50 5.95 -4.84
CA ALA A 190 15.74 7.18 -4.61
C ALA A 190 14.94 7.62 -5.84
N LEU A 191 15.49 7.44 -7.05
CA LEU A 191 14.77 7.70 -8.30
C LEU A 191 13.56 6.78 -8.42
N LEU A 192 13.73 5.46 -8.31
CA LEU A 192 12.61 4.51 -8.40
C LEU A 192 11.53 4.81 -7.35
N ALA A 193 11.92 5.04 -6.09
CA ALA A 193 10.97 5.40 -5.04
C ALA A 193 10.20 6.69 -5.36
N GLY A 194 10.87 7.67 -5.93
CA GLY A 194 10.25 8.93 -6.32
C GLY A 194 9.28 8.82 -7.49
N LEU A 195 9.49 7.87 -8.40
CA LEU A 195 8.64 7.65 -9.58
C LEU A 195 7.28 7.05 -9.23
N ILE A 196 7.21 6.18 -8.23
CA ILE A 196 6.00 5.39 -7.92
C ILE A 196 4.78 6.27 -7.68
N THR A 197 4.95 7.44 -7.06
CA THR A 197 3.84 8.35 -6.74
C THR A 197 3.14 8.92 -7.97
N HIS A 198 3.91 9.34 -8.98
CA HIS A 198 3.41 9.94 -10.21
C HIS A 198 4.32 9.59 -11.40
N PRO A 199 4.30 8.33 -11.86
CA PRO A 199 5.28 7.83 -12.82
C PRO A 199 5.32 8.61 -14.15
N ALA A 200 4.15 8.98 -14.67
CA ALA A 200 4.07 9.75 -15.93
C ALA A 200 4.61 11.18 -15.76
N TYR A 201 4.39 11.80 -14.59
CA TYR A 201 4.82 13.18 -14.34
C TYR A 201 6.34 13.28 -14.09
N TYR A 202 6.91 12.26 -13.45
CA TYR A 202 8.34 12.18 -13.12
C TYR A 202 9.13 11.28 -14.07
N SER A 203 8.58 10.92 -15.24
CA SER A 203 9.26 10.05 -16.20
C SER A 203 10.69 10.53 -16.49
N PRO A 204 11.73 9.73 -16.19
CA PRO A 204 13.12 10.15 -16.38
C PRO A 204 13.51 10.23 -17.86
N ILE A 205 12.71 9.61 -18.73
CA ILE A 205 12.89 9.64 -20.18
C ILE A 205 12.28 10.92 -20.78
N GLN A 206 11.07 11.29 -20.34
CA GLN A 206 10.34 12.43 -20.89
C GLN A 206 10.65 13.74 -20.15
N TYR A 207 10.88 13.68 -18.85
CA TYR A 207 11.05 14.84 -17.97
C TYR A 207 12.24 14.64 -17.01
N PRO A 208 13.48 14.54 -17.53
CA PRO A 208 14.66 14.22 -16.72
C PRO A 208 14.90 15.21 -15.57
N ASP A 209 14.64 16.50 -15.78
CA ASP A 209 14.81 17.51 -14.74
C ASP A 209 13.83 17.32 -13.57
N ARG A 210 12.57 16.95 -13.85
CA ARG A 210 11.57 16.64 -12.83
C ARG A 210 11.93 15.37 -12.06
N ALA A 211 12.39 14.36 -12.79
CA ALA A 211 12.86 13.11 -12.20
C ALA A 211 14.06 13.35 -11.28
N MET A 212 15.00 14.19 -11.70
CA MET A 212 16.18 14.57 -10.90
C MET A 212 15.77 15.34 -9.64
N ALA A 213 14.89 16.32 -9.76
CA ALA A 213 14.37 17.07 -8.63
C ALA A 213 13.70 16.13 -7.62
N ARG A 214 12.77 15.27 -8.08
CA ARG A 214 12.06 14.31 -7.21
C ARG A 214 13.02 13.32 -6.53
N ARG A 215 14.01 12.80 -7.28
CA ARG A 215 15.07 11.96 -6.70
C ARG A 215 15.80 12.68 -5.55
N ASN A 216 16.15 13.93 -5.77
CA ASN A 216 16.87 14.73 -4.77
C ASN A 216 16.01 14.99 -3.53
N ASP A 217 14.70 15.24 -3.69
CA ASP A 217 13.75 15.34 -2.56
C ASP A 217 13.73 14.05 -1.72
N VAL A 218 13.72 12.89 -2.37
CA VAL A 218 13.79 11.59 -1.68
C VAL A 218 15.12 11.42 -0.95
N ILE A 219 16.25 11.79 -1.57
CA ILE A 219 17.59 11.74 -0.92
C ILE A 219 17.61 12.66 0.32
N ASP A 220 17.03 13.86 0.22
CA ASP A 220 16.94 14.77 1.37
C ASP A 220 16.09 14.19 2.50
N ALA A 221 14.97 13.56 2.17
CA ALA A 221 14.15 12.88 3.15
C ALA A 221 14.88 11.69 3.80
N MET A 222 15.66 10.92 3.03
CA MET A 222 16.52 9.85 3.58
C MET A 222 17.58 10.40 4.55
N LEU A 223 18.18 11.54 4.21
CA LEU A 223 19.16 12.21 5.07
C LEU A 223 18.51 12.73 6.36
N GLN A 224 17.38 13.41 6.26
CA GLN A 224 16.63 13.94 7.41
C GLN A 224 16.21 12.83 8.39
N ARG A 225 15.94 11.64 7.90
CA ARG A 225 15.62 10.44 8.70
C ARG A 225 16.85 9.73 9.28
N GLY A 226 18.05 10.18 8.93
CA GLY A 226 19.29 9.51 9.31
C GLY A 226 19.49 8.14 8.64
N SER A 227 18.77 7.87 7.55
CA SER A 227 18.88 6.62 6.80
C SER A 227 20.16 6.54 5.97
N ILE A 228 20.75 7.69 5.64
CA ILE A 228 22.03 7.84 4.94
C ILE A 228 22.86 8.94 5.58
N LYS A 229 24.17 8.90 5.37
CA LYS A 229 25.11 9.92 5.87
C LYS A 229 25.15 11.14 4.94
N PRO A 230 25.54 12.34 5.43
CA PRO A 230 25.64 13.55 4.61
C PRO A 230 26.54 13.38 3.38
N ALA A 231 27.65 12.67 3.50
CA ALA A 231 28.55 12.41 2.38
C ALA A 231 27.89 11.53 1.30
N GLU A 232 27.10 10.52 1.70
CA GLU A 232 26.36 9.65 0.79
C GLU A 232 25.25 10.43 0.07
N ALA A 233 24.54 11.30 0.78
CA ALA A 233 23.52 12.16 0.19
C ALA A 233 24.12 13.10 -0.87
N THR A 234 25.26 13.73 -0.56
CA THR A 234 25.95 14.61 -1.50
C THR A 234 26.40 13.84 -2.75
N ALA A 235 27.03 12.69 -2.59
CA ALA A 235 27.46 11.84 -3.70
C ALA A 235 26.29 11.38 -4.55
N ALA A 236 25.17 10.97 -3.94
CA ALA A 236 23.97 10.52 -4.62
C ALA A 236 23.31 11.64 -5.44
N LYS A 237 23.29 12.89 -4.93
CA LYS A 237 22.73 14.03 -5.67
C LYS A 237 23.58 14.45 -6.85
N LEU A 238 24.92 14.32 -6.77
CA LEU A 238 25.83 14.63 -7.86
C LEU A 238 25.82 13.56 -8.96
N ALA A 239 25.35 12.35 -8.67
CA ALA A 239 25.26 11.29 -9.64
C ALA A 239 24.28 11.64 -10.78
N PRO A 240 24.59 11.30 -12.04
CA PRO A 240 23.64 11.42 -13.16
C PRO A 240 22.43 10.51 -12.91
N LEU A 241 21.35 10.66 -13.70
CA LEU A 241 20.19 9.75 -13.59
C LEU A 241 20.55 8.31 -13.96
N GLY A 242 21.55 8.10 -14.81
CA GLY A 242 22.08 6.78 -15.13
C GLY A 242 21.11 5.89 -15.91
N ILE A 243 20.15 6.50 -16.64
CA ILE A 243 19.17 5.75 -17.42
C ILE A 243 19.85 5.05 -18.60
N ALA A 244 19.64 3.73 -18.70
CA ALA A 244 20.12 2.94 -19.82
C ALA A 244 19.46 3.38 -21.14
N PRO A 245 20.17 3.27 -22.29
CA PRO A 245 19.56 3.49 -23.59
C PRO A 245 18.33 2.59 -23.80
N GLN A 246 17.23 3.18 -24.28
CA GLN A 246 15.95 2.49 -24.50
C GLN A 246 15.91 1.89 -25.90
#